data_0e0f48e95ebd0caed68cf33674ce3bca
#
_entry.id   0e0f48e95ebd0caed68cf33674ce3bca
#
_cell.length_a   1.000
_cell.length_b   1.000
_cell.length_c   1.000
_cell.angle_alpha   90.00
_cell.angle_beta   90.00
_cell.angle_gamma   90.00
#
_symmetry.space_group_name_H-M   'P 1'
#
loop_
_entity.id
_entity.type
_entity.pdbx_description
1 polymer ?
#
loop_
_entity_poly.entity_id
_entity_poly.type
_entity_poly.pdbx_seq_one_letter_code
_entity_poly.pdbx_strand_id
1 'polypeptide(L)'
;MRIPFLFVLFLPLISYSQIKLEEIPRLNTKTALKILVACHEESLRRSVDVAIVVLGIDGRILASSKSEKMDPGLYDFAKFKAQTSCFKGVATEELPARNGNDLEIMDIGNLKVIRGVQGGIPLYYQGYLVGAIGVSGAKPEIDKVIALKGIEKLENLKSHK
;
A
#
# COMPACT_ATOMS: atom_id res chain seq x y z
N MET A 1 -16.35 50.91 62.22
CA MET A 1 -15.36 49.95 61.70
C MET A 1 -16.03 49.22 60.56
N ARG A 2 -15.71 49.58 59.29
CA ARG A 2 -16.33 49.01 58.10
C ARG A 2 -15.39 47.92 57.60
N ILE A 3 -15.83 46.67 57.61
CA ILE A 3 -15.07 45.48 57.05
C ILE A 3 -15.33 45.49 55.56
N PRO A 4 -14.28 45.50 54.69
CA PRO A 4 -14.48 45.36 53.26
C PRO A 4 -14.79 43.89 52.91
N PHE A 5 -15.90 43.67 52.20
CA PHE A 5 -16.33 42.41 51.71
C PHE A 5 -15.47 42.08 50.49
N LEU A 6 -14.50 41.13 50.63
CA LEU A 6 -13.64 40.67 49.56
C LEU A 6 -14.44 39.68 48.70
N PHE A 7 -14.85 40.09 47.48
CA PHE A 7 -15.53 39.26 46.52
C PHE A 7 -14.48 38.42 45.78
N VAL A 8 -14.29 37.17 46.19
CA VAL A 8 -13.40 36.22 45.49
C VAL A 8 -14.14 35.70 44.27
N LEU A 9 -13.76 36.19 43.08
CA LEU A 9 -14.28 35.73 41.79
C LEU A 9 -13.70 34.32 41.48
N PHE A 10 -14.49 33.29 41.65
CA PHE A 10 -14.14 31.90 41.29
C PHE A 10 -14.33 31.72 39.79
N LEU A 11 -13.25 31.89 39.00
CA LEU A 11 -13.25 31.58 37.58
C LEU A 11 -13.07 30.05 37.41
N PRO A 12 -14.04 29.33 36.81
CA PRO A 12 -13.86 27.92 36.51
C PRO A 12 -12.76 27.77 35.45
N LEU A 13 -11.68 27.09 35.81
CA LEU A 13 -10.66 26.62 34.85
C LEU A 13 -11.30 25.58 33.95
N ILE A 14 -11.77 26.01 32.78
CA ILE A 14 -12.20 25.09 31.72
C ILE A 14 -10.96 24.46 31.16
N SER A 15 -10.64 23.26 31.62
CA SER A 15 -9.56 22.44 31.05
C SER A 15 -10.02 21.93 29.69
N TYR A 16 -9.57 22.58 28.64
CA TYR A 16 -9.73 22.04 27.29
C TYR A 16 -8.80 20.83 27.15
N SER A 17 -9.36 19.63 27.20
CA SER A 17 -8.67 18.42 26.77
C SER A 17 -8.41 18.52 25.28
N GLN A 18 -7.16 18.77 24.89
CA GLN A 18 -6.77 18.75 23.49
C GLN A 18 -6.81 17.30 23.00
N ILE A 19 -7.73 17.01 22.09
CA ILE A 19 -7.74 15.74 21.37
C ILE A 19 -6.51 15.73 20.45
N LYS A 20 -5.49 14.97 20.81
CA LYS A 20 -4.31 14.76 19.98
C LYS A 20 -4.63 13.65 18.97
N LEU A 21 -4.86 14.05 17.72
CA LEU A 21 -4.99 13.08 16.63
C LEU A 21 -3.62 12.48 16.32
N GLU A 22 -3.57 11.16 16.18
CA GLU A 22 -2.36 10.44 15.77
C GLU A 22 -2.12 10.63 14.27
N GLU A 23 -0.90 11.01 13.88
CA GLU A 23 -0.52 11.08 12.47
C GLU A 23 -0.26 9.67 11.94
N ILE A 24 -1.18 9.17 11.13
CA ILE A 24 -1.00 7.87 10.45
C ILE A 24 -0.06 8.06 9.26
N PRO A 25 1.02 7.26 9.16
CA PRO A 25 1.95 7.31 8.04
C PRO A 25 1.24 7.07 6.71
N ARG A 26 1.61 7.82 5.68
CA ARG A 26 1.11 7.65 4.32
C ARG A 26 2.26 7.52 3.33
N LEU A 27 2.10 6.63 2.37
CA LEU A 27 3.02 6.53 1.25
C LEU A 27 2.89 7.76 0.36
N ASN A 28 3.99 8.49 0.15
CA ASN A 28 4.02 9.61 -0.78
C ASN A 28 4.55 9.18 -2.15
N THR A 29 4.26 9.98 -3.20
CA THR A 29 4.67 9.69 -4.58
C THR A 29 6.19 9.54 -4.73
N LYS A 30 7.00 10.33 -4.01
CA LYS A 30 8.46 10.22 -4.07
C LYS A 30 8.97 8.85 -3.60
N THR A 31 8.38 8.31 -2.54
CA THR A 31 8.70 6.97 -2.02
C THR A 31 8.15 5.89 -2.95
N ALA A 32 6.92 6.07 -3.47
CA ALA A 32 6.32 5.15 -4.43
C ALA A 32 7.16 5.00 -5.72
N LEU A 33 7.71 6.09 -6.22
CA LEU A 33 8.64 6.07 -7.37
C LEU A 33 9.93 5.30 -7.06
N LYS A 34 10.51 5.45 -5.86
CA LYS A 34 11.69 4.68 -5.46
C LYS A 34 11.39 3.17 -5.37
N ILE A 35 10.22 2.80 -4.88
CA ILE A 35 9.73 1.41 -4.84
C ILE A 35 9.57 0.88 -6.27
N LEU A 36 8.89 1.65 -7.14
CA LEU A 36 8.70 1.28 -8.54
C LEU A 36 10.03 1.03 -9.25
N VAL A 37 11.01 1.93 -9.08
CA VAL A 37 12.34 1.80 -9.71
C VAL A 37 13.05 0.54 -9.23
N ALA A 38 13.01 0.22 -7.93
CA ALA A 38 13.62 -1.01 -7.41
C ALA A 38 12.98 -2.28 -7.99
N CYS A 39 11.66 -2.30 -8.15
CA CYS A 39 10.95 -3.39 -8.80
C CYS A 39 11.32 -3.48 -10.30
N HIS A 40 11.41 -2.34 -10.98
CA HIS A 40 11.77 -2.29 -12.40
C HIS A 40 13.20 -2.77 -12.66
N GLU A 41 14.16 -2.36 -11.84
CA GLU A 41 15.54 -2.84 -11.91
C GLU A 41 15.63 -4.36 -11.73
N GLU A 42 14.79 -4.93 -10.84
CA GLU A 42 14.73 -6.38 -10.68
C GLU A 42 14.15 -7.09 -11.93
N SER A 43 13.13 -6.51 -12.57
CA SER A 43 12.57 -7.07 -13.81
C SER A 43 13.61 -7.07 -14.95
N LEU A 44 14.40 -6.02 -15.07
CA LEU A 44 15.49 -5.91 -16.03
C LEU A 44 16.57 -6.97 -15.78
N ARG A 45 16.98 -7.17 -14.51
CA ARG A 45 17.96 -8.21 -14.14
C ARG A 45 17.50 -9.61 -14.49
N ARG A 46 16.19 -9.85 -14.49
CA ARG A 46 15.56 -11.14 -14.85
C ARG A 46 15.20 -11.24 -16.32
N SER A 47 15.38 -10.17 -17.08
CA SER A 47 15.01 -10.10 -18.49
C SER A 47 13.54 -10.48 -18.71
N VAL A 48 12.64 -9.95 -17.87
CA VAL A 48 11.19 -10.17 -17.99
C VAL A 48 10.44 -8.88 -18.19
N ASP A 49 9.40 -8.94 -19.03
CA ASP A 49 8.49 -7.84 -19.29
C ASP A 49 7.31 -7.89 -18.29
N VAL A 50 7.18 -6.85 -17.46
CA VAL A 50 6.14 -6.80 -16.43
C VAL A 50 5.46 -5.43 -16.38
N ALA A 51 4.25 -5.42 -15.85
CA ALA A 51 3.59 -4.23 -15.30
C ALA A 51 3.78 -4.19 -13.78
N ILE A 52 4.00 -3.00 -13.27
CA ILE A 52 4.18 -2.73 -11.84
C ILE A 52 3.25 -1.59 -11.47
N VAL A 53 2.45 -1.76 -10.40
CA VAL A 53 1.53 -0.75 -9.89
C VAL A 53 1.78 -0.59 -8.40
N VAL A 54 2.00 0.65 -7.94
CA VAL A 54 2.14 1.02 -6.53
C VAL A 54 0.97 1.92 -6.14
N LEU A 55 0.19 1.48 -5.16
CA LEU A 55 -0.97 2.19 -4.65
C LEU A 55 -0.65 2.83 -3.29
N GLY A 56 -1.30 3.96 -3.00
CA GLY A 56 -1.46 4.47 -1.65
C GLY A 56 -2.55 3.72 -0.89
N ILE A 57 -2.68 3.99 0.42
CA ILE A 57 -3.70 3.38 1.28
C ILE A 57 -5.14 3.68 0.82
N ASP A 58 -5.35 4.75 0.10
CA ASP A 58 -6.63 5.13 -0.49
C ASP A 58 -6.97 4.35 -1.79
N GLY A 59 -6.13 3.39 -2.18
CA GLY A 59 -6.28 2.58 -3.39
C GLY A 59 -5.96 3.31 -4.69
N ARG A 60 -5.48 4.56 -4.64
CA ARG A 60 -5.09 5.33 -5.82
C ARG A 60 -3.67 5.01 -6.25
N ILE A 61 -3.43 5.04 -7.57
CA ILE A 61 -2.10 4.81 -8.13
C ILE A 61 -1.20 6.01 -7.80
N LEU A 62 -0.10 5.74 -7.11
CA LEU A 62 0.97 6.72 -6.85
C LEU A 62 2.09 6.62 -7.87
N ALA A 63 2.38 5.42 -8.35
CA ALA A 63 3.35 5.17 -9.40
C ALA A 63 3.00 3.89 -10.15
N SER A 64 3.25 3.84 -11.46
CA SER A 64 3.10 2.62 -12.26
C SER A 64 4.02 2.64 -13.48
N SER A 65 4.35 1.45 -13.96
CA SER A 65 5.05 1.24 -15.23
C SER A 65 4.55 -0.04 -15.89
N LYS A 66 4.76 -0.13 -17.20
CA LYS A 66 4.59 -1.38 -17.95
C LYS A 66 5.64 -1.45 -19.04
N SER A 67 6.10 -2.65 -19.37
CA SER A 67 6.94 -2.89 -20.53
C SER A 67 6.16 -2.69 -21.81
N GLU A 68 6.81 -2.18 -22.86
CA GLU A 68 6.17 -1.86 -24.14
C GLU A 68 5.64 -3.11 -24.86
N LYS A 69 6.32 -4.22 -24.71
CA LYS A 69 6.06 -5.47 -25.45
C LYS A 69 5.02 -6.39 -24.78
N MET A 70 4.51 -6.03 -23.61
CA MET A 70 3.57 -6.86 -22.88
C MET A 70 2.12 -6.67 -23.32
N ASP A 71 1.30 -7.70 -23.12
CA ASP A 71 -0.15 -7.63 -23.30
C ASP A 71 -0.76 -6.53 -22.39
N PRO A 72 -1.59 -5.62 -22.94
CA PRO A 72 -2.23 -4.57 -22.17
C PRO A 72 -3.03 -5.08 -20.96
N GLY A 73 -3.65 -6.25 -21.06
CA GLY A 73 -4.43 -6.85 -19.96
C GLY A 73 -3.60 -7.16 -18.72
N LEU A 74 -2.29 -7.42 -18.88
CA LEU A 74 -1.41 -7.71 -17.74
C LEU A 74 -1.20 -6.50 -16.83
N TYR A 75 -1.33 -5.27 -17.34
CA TYR A 75 -1.34 -4.07 -16.51
C TYR A 75 -2.56 -4.04 -15.57
N ASP A 76 -3.72 -4.41 -16.07
CA ASP A 76 -4.92 -4.50 -15.24
C ASP A 76 -4.78 -5.59 -14.17
N PHE A 77 -4.16 -6.73 -14.49
CA PHE A 77 -3.85 -7.76 -13.50
C PHE A 77 -2.91 -7.24 -12.40
N ALA A 78 -1.86 -6.50 -12.74
CA ALA A 78 -0.99 -5.86 -11.75
C ALA A 78 -1.78 -4.91 -10.84
N LYS A 79 -2.67 -4.10 -11.43
CA LYS A 79 -3.57 -3.21 -10.69
C LYS A 79 -4.52 -3.98 -9.76
N PHE A 80 -5.15 -5.07 -10.23
CA PHE A 80 -6.04 -5.89 -9.40
C PHE A 80 -5.30 -6.56 -8.24
N LYS A 81 -4.07 -7.05 -8.47
CA LYS A 81 -3.20 -7.59 -7.41
C LYS A 81 -2.90 -6.53 -6.36
N ALA A 82 -2.51 -5.32 -6.78
CA ALA A 82 -2.26 -4.20 -5.85
C ALA A 82 -3.52 -3.80 -5.09
N GLN A 83 -4.67 -3.66 -5.76
CA GLN A 83 -5.96 -3.32 -5.15
C GLN A 83 -6.37 -4.37 -4.11
N THR A 84 -6.25 -5.65 -4.46
CA THR A 84 -6.56 -6.75 -3.54
C THR A 84 -5.72 -6.68 -2.27
N SER A 85 -4.39 -6.54 -2.41
CA SER A 85 -3.48 -6.48 -1.27
C SER A 85 -3.69 -5.22 -0.43
N CYS A 86 -3.98 -4.07 -1.06
CA CYS A 86 -4.32 -2.84 -0.37
C CYS A 86 -5.63 -2.98 0.43
N PHE A 87 -6.65 -3.58 -0.17
CA PHE A 87 -7.97 -3.76 0.46
C PHE A 87 -7.98 -4.83 1.56
N LYS A 88 -7.23 -5.92 1.38
CA LYS A 88 -7.21 -7.06 2.30
C LYS A 88 -6.10 -7.00 3.35
N GLY A 89 -5.07 -6.19 3.13
CA GLY A 89 -3.90 -6.11 4.02
C GLY A 89 -3.01 -7.35 4.01
N VAL A 90 -3.17 -8.25 3.02
CA VAL A 90 -2.40 -9.50 2.89
C VAL A 90 -1.92 -9.69 1.45
N ALA A 91 -0.96 -10.57 1.24
CA ALA A 91 -0.53 -10.93 -0.10
C ALA A 91 -1.65 -11.68 -0.85
N THR A 92 -1.73 -11.50 -2.18
CA THR A 92 -2.79 -12.13 -2.98
C THR A 92 -2.75 -13.65 -2.97
N GLU A 93 -1.58 -14.25 -2.77
CA GLU A 93 -1.41 -15.69 -2.61
C GLU A 93 -1.97 -16.25 -1.30
N GLU A 94 -2.06 -15.43 -0.25
CA GLU A 94 -2.65 -15.81 1.04
C GLU A 94 -4.19 -15.90 0.98
N LEU A 95 -4.78 -15.44 -0.11
CA LEU A 95 -6.20 -15.49 -0.37
C LEU A 95 -6.51 -16.65 -1.32
N PRO A 96 -6.85 -17.85 -0.83
CA PRO A 96 -7.15 -18.99 -1.70
C PRO A 96 -8.34 -18.68 -2.60
N ALA A 97 -8.28 -19.13 -3.85
CA ALA A 97 -9.42 -19.10 -4.76
C ALA A 97 -10.53 -20.01 -4.21
N ARG A 98 -11.79 -19.55 -4.29
CA ARG A 98 -12.95 -20.25 -3.72
C ARG A 98 -13.70 -21.08 -4.74
N ASN A 99 -13.40 -20.88 -6.02
CA ASN A 99 -14.04 -21.56 -7.17
C ASN A 99 -13.37 -22.90 -7.55
N GLY A 100 -12.40 -23.36 -6.75
CA GLY A 100 -11.64 -24.58 -7.03
C GLY A 100 -10.59 -24.45 -8.14
N ASN A 101 -10.36 -23.25 -8.68
CA ASN A 101 -9.32 -22.92 -9.62
C ASN A 101 -8.11 -22.29 -8.91
N ASP A 102 -6.98 -22.21 -9.61
CA ASP A 102 -5.76 -21.58 -9.08
C ASP A 102 -5.90 -20.06 -8.99
N LEU A 103 -6.84 -19.47 -9.72
CA LEU A 103 -7.09 -18.05 -9.82
C LEU A 103 -8.58 -17.73 -9.77
N GLU A 104 -8.96 -16.75 -8.94
CA GLU A 104 -10.31 -16.20 -8.89
C GLU A 104 -10.26 -14.68 -9.01
N ILE A 105 -11.08 -14.10 -9.90
CA ILE A 105 -11.31 -12.66 -9.98
C ILE A 105 -12.76 -12.37 -9.62
N MET A 106 -12.98 -11.42 -8.74
CA MET A 106 -14.29 -11.03 -8.25
C MET A 106 -14.48 -9.51 -8.36
N ASP A 107 -15.68 -9.09 -8.72
CA ASP A 107 -16.08 -7.69 -8.63
C ASP A 107 -16.68 -7.42 -7.25
N ILE A 108 -16.12 -6.44 -6.54
CA ILE A 108 -16.65 -5.93 -5.27
C ILE A 108 -16.86 -4.42 -5.44
N GLY A 109 -18.06 -4.04 -5.87
CA GLY A 109 -18.34 -2.66 -6.23
C GLY A 109 -17.44 -2.17 -7.36
N ASN A 110 -16.64 -1.14 -7.09
CA ASN A 110 -15.69 -0.58 -8.07
C ASN A 110 -14.29 -1.22 -8.01
N LEU A 111 -14.12 -2.27 -7.20
CA LEU A 111 -12.84 -2.96 -7.02
C LEU A 111 -12.90 -4.35 -7.64
N LYS A 112 -11.82 -4.72 -8.33
CA LYS A 112 -11.58 -6.11 -8.71
C LYS A 112 -10.63 -6.75 -7.71
N VAL A 113 -11.07 -7.86 -7.12
CA VAL A 113 -10.28 -8.65 -6.16
C VAL A 113 -9.80 -9.91 -6.86
N ILE A 114 -8.49 -10.14 -6.83
CA ILE A 114 -7.84 -11.32 -7.39
C ILE A 114 -7.30 -12.19 -6.27
N ARG A 115 -7.49 -13.51 -6.37
CA ARG A 115 -7.11 -14.50 -5.35
C ARG A 115 -6.31 -15.64 -5.98
N GLY A 116 -5.53 -16.35 -5.16
CA GLY A 116 -4.82 -17.57 -5.56
C GLY A 116 -3.58 -17.32 -6.40
N VAL A 117 -3.14 -16.06 -6.56
CA VAL A 117 -2.01 -15.74 -7.43
C VAL A 117 -1.00 -14.85 -6.72
N GLN A 118 0.29 -15.07 -6.99
CA GLN A 118 1.38 -14.26 -6.44
C GLN A 118 1.56 -12.93 -7.18
N GLY A 119 2.25 -11.98 -6.53
CA GLY A 119 2.66 -10.70 -7.12
C GLY A 119 1.89 -9.49 -6.59
N GLY A 120 0.85 -9.67 -5.76
CA GLY A 120 0.22 -8.59 -5.01
C GLY A 120 0.70 -8.64 -3.56
N ILE A 121 1.29 -7.54 -3.04
CA ILE A 121 1.87 -7.50 -1.68
C ILE A 121 1.54 -6.18 -1.01
N PRO A 122 1.06 -6.20 0.26
CA PRO A 122 0.79 -4.99 1.02
C PRO A 122 2.09 -4.33 1.47
N LEU A 123 2.07 -3.00 1.54
CA LEU A 123 3.16 -2.18 2.07
C LEU A 123 2.85 -1.75 3.49
N TYR A 124 3.66 -2.20 4.44
CA TYR A 124 3.57 -1.81 5.84
C TYR A 124 4.73 -0.90 6.25
N TYR A 125 4.42 0.14 7.01
CA TYR A 125 5.39 1.03 7.62
C TYR A 125 5.03 1.26 9.08
N GLN A 126 5.93 0.90 10.01
CA GLN A 126 5.71 1.00 11.47
C GLN A 126 4.39 0.32 11.94
N GLY A 127 4.04 -0.81 11.34
CA GLY A 127 2.80 -1.54 11.65
C GLY A 127 1.54 -1.02 10.93
N TYR A 128 1.59 0.13 10.28
CA TYR A 128 0.47 0.67 9.52
C TYR A 128 0.52 0.22 8.06
N LEU A 129 -0.62 -0.20 7.52
CA LEU A 129 -0.78 -0.40 6.09
C LEU A 129 -0.73 0.97 5.40
N VAL A 130 0.25 1.20 4.52
CA VAL A 130 0.46 2.49 3.83
C VAL A 130 0.17 2.43 2.33
N GLY A 131 -0.02 1.24 1.79
CA GLY A 131 -0.29 1.02 0.38
C GLY A 131 -0.09 -0.44 -0.03
N ALA A 132 0.07 -0.68 -1.32
CA ALA A 132 0.36 -2.01 -1.86
C ALA A 132 1.11 -1.94 -3.20
N ILE A 133 1.76 -3.06 -3.56
CA ILE A 133 2.38 -3.28 -4.86
C ILE A 133 1.63 -4.41 -5.58
N GLY A 134 1.48 -4.28 -6.89
CA GLY A 134 1.08 -5.38 -7.77
C GLY A 134 2.04 -5.50 -8.94
N VAL A 135 2.46 -6.71 -9.24
CA VAL A 135 3.30 -7.06 -10.37
C VAL A 135 2.63 -8.16 -11.18
N SER A 136 2.67 -8.04 -12.51
CA SER A 136 2.13 -9.04 -13.43
C SER A 136 2.87 -9.00 -14.75
N GLY A 137 3.06 -10.16 -15.38
CA GLY A 137 3.71 -10.29 -16.69
C GLY A 137 4.67 -11.46 -16.80
N ALA A 138 5.22 -11.91 -15.69
CA ALA A 138 6.06 -13.10 -15.62
C ALA A 138 5.31 -14.28 -14.98
N LYS A 139 6.04 -15.35 -14.64
CA LYS A 139 5.50 -16.42 -13.81
C LYS A 139 5.16 -15.86 -12.43
N PRO A 140 4.10 -16.34 -11.74
CA PRO A 140 3.65 -15.80 -10.46
C PRO A 140 4.77 -15.67 -9.41
N GLU A 141 5.68 -16.65 -9.34
CA GLU A 141 6.81 -16.65 -8.41
C GLU A 141 7.79 -15.52 -8.73
N ILE A 142 7.97 -15.18 -9.99
CA ILE A 142 8.84 -14.08 -10.45
C ILE A 142 8.17 -12.74 -10.16
N ASP A 143 6.87 -12.61 -10.43
CA ASP A 143 6.08 -11.43 -10.08
C ASP A 143 6.21 -11.11 -8.58
N LYS A 144 6.13 -12.14 -7.71
CA LYS A 144 6.33 -12.02 -6.27
C LYS A 144 7.73 -11.51 -5.92
N VAL A 145 8.77 -12.12 -6.51
CA VAL A 145 10.16 -11.72 -6.23
C VAL A 145 10.40 -10.24 -6.61
N ILE A 146 9.85 -9.81 -7.74
CA ILE A 146 9.93 -8.41 -8.17
C ILE A 146 9.20 -7.49 -7.17
N ALA A 147 8.00 -7.86 -6.73
CA ALA A 147 7.24 -7.08 -5.74
C ALA A 147 7.97 -6.99 -4.39
N LEU A 148 8.65 -8.05 -3.94
CA LEU A 148 9.45 -8.07 -2.72
C LEU A 148 10.61 -7.06 -2.73
N LYS A 149 11.18 -6.74 -3.90
CA LYS A 149 12.20 -5.68 -4.02
C LYS A 149 11.65 -4.30 -3.65
N GLY A 150 10.38 -4.07 -3.88
CA GLY A 150 9.70 -2.86 -3.42
C GLY A 150 9.61 -2.77 -1.90
N ILE A 151 9.38 -3.89 -1.22
CA ILE A 151 9.37 -3.96 0.27
C ILE A 151 10.77 -3.69 0.81
N GLU A 152 11.80 -4.38 0.30
CA GLU A 152 13.20 -4.15 0.68
C GLU A 152 13.57 -2.66 0.54
N LYS A 153 13.12 -2.01 -0.55
CA LYS A 153 13.36 -0.59 -0.77
C LYS A 153 12.68 0.28 0.28
N LEU A 154 11.44 -0.02 0.63
CA LEU A 154 10.70 0.70 1.67
C LEU A 154 11.39 0.55 3.03
N GLU A 155 11.87 -0.64 3.37
CA GLU A 155 12.58 -0.93 4.63
C GLU A 155 13.91 -0.20 4.71
N ASN A 156 14.69 -0.20 3.64
CA ASN A 156 15.97 0.53 3.57
C ASN A 156 15.79 2.05 3.72
N LEU A 157 14.64 2.60 3.33
CA LEU A 157 14.33 4.02 3.53
C LEU A 157 14.00 4.36 4.99
N LYS A 158 13.68 3.35 5.84
CA LYS A 158 13.48 3.52 7.29
C LYS A 158 14.80 3.70 8.03
N SER A 159 15.85 2.96 7.61
CA SER A 159 17.14 2.90 8.31
C SER A 159 18.02 4.14 8.12
N HIS A 160 17.62 5.07 7.24
CA HIS A 160 18.37 6.30 6.92
C HIS A 160 17.72 7.59 7.45
N LYS A 161 16.81 7.48 8.42
CA LYS A 161 16.25 8.59 9.20
C LYS A 161 16.71 8.48 10.64
#